data_074bd753af558d66aadfce7b68a5befb
#
_entry.id   074bd753af558d66aadfce7b68a5befb
#
_cell.length_a   1.000
_cell.length_b   1.000
_cell.length_c   1.000
_cell.angle_alpha   90.00
_cell.angle_beta   90.00
_cell.angle_gamma   90.00
#
_symmetry.space_group_name_H-M   'P 1'
#
loop_
_entity.id
_entity.type
_entity.pdbx_description
1 polymer ?
#
loop_
_entity_poly.entity_id
_entity_poly.type
_entity_poly.pdbx_seq_one_letter_code
_entity_poly.pdbx_strand_id
1 'polypeptide(L)'
;MNIVIIMSGGVGQRFGAVIPKQYNLIAGRPVIDYVVDAVKESKLTDKVVVVMDPQWKGYSETLKNSDFDFAVNGETRIESLYNGLKVIKDKYVCNKVLIVDAVAPFLYGGLIDEYFEKLDSFDAVITAQKITGGFTDVNNQRLDREKFIITQSPEGFKFELLWNNFDLEFPYQEMAGMLPDHATRYYNYDFKNNLKLTYDFELTYAEYMLGNLGKLTRKNNVAYFDKEVLITEGIKSFLLREETEKTNKWIDEIYAAMPELIAKWQITSFVPNQISRYGLVLQAKSQKYGDVIIKFIPEFVGRFHRELEALRILPTSYMCPLCDADEEKRVMLLKEIKSQIGIDKTRRTHIILR
;
A
#
# COMPACT_ATOMS: atom_id res chain seq x y z
N MET A 1 23.64 12.33 7.49
CA MET A 1 22.95 12.09 6.20
C MET A 1 21.92 10.98 6.38
N ASN A 2 20.85 11.03 5.59
CA ASN A 2 19.85 9.96 5.48
C ASN A 2 20.11 9.20 4.18
N ILE A 3 20.34 7.91 4.27
CA ILE A 3 20.75 7.12 3.10
C ILE A 3 19.79 5.96 2.89
N VAL A 4 19.36 5.73 1.64
CA VAL A 4 18.55 4.58 1.25
C VAL A 4 19.44 3.51 0.64
N ILE A 5 19.27 2.26 1.09
CA ILE A 5 19.84 1.06 0.44
C ILE A 5 18.74 0.37 -0.34
N ILE A 6 18.91 0.21 -1.66
CA ILE A 6 18.04 -0.58 -2.52
C ILE A 6 18.64 -1.98 -2.67
N MET A 7 17.95 -3.00 -2.12
CA MET A 7 18.40 -4.40 -2.19
C MET A 7 17.95 -5.03 -3.51
N SER A 8 18.87 -5.16 -4.46
CA SER A 8 18.63 -5.68 -5.82
C SER A 8 19.51 -6.89 -6.19
N GLY A 9 20.16 -7.54 -5.21
CA GLY A 9 21.07 -8.67 -5.45
C GLY A 9 20.40 -10.03 -5.64
N GLY A 10 19.10 -10.16 -5.39
CA GLY A 10 18.41 -11.45 -5.43
C GLY A 10 18.17 -11.96 -6.85
N VAL A 11 18.52 -13.24 -7.11
CA VAL A 11 18.30 -13.91 -8.41
C VAL A 11 16.87 -14.43 -8.62
N GLY A 12 16.00 -14.38 -7.61
CA GLY A 12 14.58 -14.72 -7.76
C GLY A 12 14.27 -16.19 -8.07
N GLN A 13 14.94 -17.14 -7.42
CA GLN A 13 14.77 -18.61 -7.67
C GLN A 13 13.29 -19.05 -7.69
N ARG A 14 12.43 -18.50 -6.82
CA ARG A 14 10.99 -18.80 -6.77
C ARG A 14 10.19 -18.20 -7.91
N PHE A 15 10.76 -17.23 -8.61
CA PHE A 15 10.11 -16.52 -9.71
C PHE A 15 10.21 -17.30 -11.04
N GLY A 16 11.24 -18.16 -11.20
CA GLY A 16 11.40 -19.06 -12.36
C GLY A 16 11.76 -18.38 -13.67
N ALA A 17 12.06 -17.08 -13.68
CA ALA A 17 12.42 -16.33 -14.88
C ALA A 17 13.94 -16.34 -15.13
N VAL A 18 14.34 -16.19 -16.39
CA VAL A 18 15.75 -16.07 -16.84
C VAL A 18 16.35 -14.74 -16.34
N ILE A 19 15.53 -13.71 -16.26
CA ILE A 19 15.91 -12.37 -15.79
C ILE A 19 15.47 -12.23 -14.32
N PRO A 20 16.32 -11.70 -13.40
CA PRO A 20 15.94 -11.48 -12.03
C PRO A 20 14.67 -10.61 -11.94
N LYS A 21 13.78 -10.94 -11.00
CA LYS A 21 12.43 -10.39 -10.92
C LYS A 21 12.35 -8.86 -10.88
N GLN A 22 13.35 -8.19 -10.30
CA GLN A 22 13.43 -6.72 -10.23
C GLN A 22 13.63 -6.05 -11.60
N TYR A 23 14.06 -6.79 -12.61
CA TYR A 23 14.25 -6.29 -13.99
C TYR A 23 13.15 -6.75 -14.94
N ASN A 24 12.19 -7.55 -14.49
CA ASN A 24 10.98 -7.84 -15.26
C ASN A 24 10.13 -6.56 -15.38
N LEU A 25 9.30 -6.52 -16.42
CA LEU A 25 8.55 -5.30 -16.75
C LEU A 25 7.16 -5.31 -16.12
N ILE A 26 6.79 -4.17 -15.57
CA ILE A 26 5.41 -3.81 -15.24
C ILE A 26 5.07 -2.58 -16.10
N ALA A 27 4.02 -2.64 -16.90
CA ALA A 27 3.62 -1.56 -17.80
C ALA A 27 4.79 -1.03 -18.68
N GLY A 28 5.64 -1.94 -19.15
CA GLY A 28 6.79 -1.61 -20.01
C GLY A 28 8.02 -1.04 -19.29
N ARG A 29 8.04 -0.99 -17.94
CA ARG A 29 9.15 -0.47 -17.13
C ARG A 29 9.68 -1.55 -16.19
N PRO A 30 11.00 -1.67 -15.97
CA PRO A 30 11.55 -2.53 -14.92
C PRO A 30 10.95 -2.26 -13.54
N VAL A 31 10.69 -3.31 -12.77
CA VAL A 31 10.12 -3.18 -11.41
C VAL A 31 10.96 -2.26 -10.54
N ILE A 32 12.29 -2.36 -10.61
CA ILE A 32 13.21 -1.54 -9.82
C ILE A 32 13.05 -0.03 -10.08
N ASP A 33 12.62 0.37 -11.30
CA ASP A 33 12.47 1.78 -11.65
C ASP A 33 11.37 2.47 -10.83
N TYR A 34 10.33 1.75 -10.42
CA TYR A 34 9.30 2.27 -9.50
C TYR A 34 9.88 2.58 -8.12
N VAL A 35 10.77 1.72 -7.62
CA VAL A 35 11.45 1.93 -6.34
C VAL A 35 12.43 3.10 -6.43
N VAL A 36 13.17 3.20 -7.53
CA VAL A 36 14.10 4.32 -7.79
C VAL A 36 13.35 5.65 -7.86
N ASP A 37 12.19 5.69 -8.54
CA ASP A 37 11.37 6.89 -8.60
C ASP A 37 10.90 7.31 -7.21
N ALA A 38 10.40 6.37 -6.40
CA ALA A 38 9.99 6.65 -5.02
C ALA A 38 11.13 7.21 -4.17
N VAL A 39 12.34 6.66 -4.31
CA VAL A 39 13.52 7.16 -3.58
C VAL A 39 13.92 8.56 -4.05
N LYS A 40 13.84 8.84 -5.36
CA LYS A 40 14.08 10.18 -5.92
C LYS A 40 13.01 11.21 -5.55
N GLU A 41 11.77 10.77 -5.33
CA GLU A 41 10.65 11.60 -4.88
C GLU A 41 10.79 12.02 -3.41
N SER A 42 11.49 11.23 -2.60
CA SER A 42 11.75 11.54 -1.18
C SER A 42 12.52 12.83 -1.04
N LYS A 43 12.08 13.69 -0.13
CA LYS A 43 12.72 14.99 0.17
C LYS A 43 13.81 14.89 1.23
N LEU A 44 13.82 13.81 1.98
CA LEU A 44 14.74 13.59 3.09
C LEU A 44 15.88 12.61 2.75
N THR A 45 15.87 12.01 1.56
CA THR A 45 16.96 11.14 1.10
C THR A 45 18.13 11.95 0.58
N ASP A 46 19.29 11.83 1.22
CA ASP A 46 20.51 12.52 0.80
C ASP A 46 21.32 11.71 -0.22
N LYS A 47 21.41 10.39 -0.04
CA LYS A 47 22.20 9.48 -0.90
C LYS A 47 21.50 8.12 -1.04
N VAL A 48 21.88 7.41 -2.10
CA VAL A 48 21.34 6.09 -2.43
C VAL A 48 22.50 5.13 -2.71
N VAL A 49 22.42 3.94 -2.12
CA VAL A 49 23.30 2.81 -2.42
C VAL A 49 22.46 1.68 -3.01
N VAL A 50 22.81 1.18 -4.19
CA VAL A 50 22.13 0.03 -4.79
C VAL A 50 23.03 -1.19 -4.65
N VAL A 51 22.53 -2.21 -3.97
CA VAL A 51 23.20 -3.49 -3.85
C VAL A 51 22.75 -4.42 -4.95
N MET A 52 23.61 -4.76 -5.90
CA MET A 52 23.25 -5.53 -7.08
C MET A 52 24.44 -6.27 -7.71
N ASP A 53 24.16 -7.25 -8.53
CA ASP A 53 25.15 -7.82 -9.44
C ASP A 53 25.39 -6.83 -10.59
N PRO A 54 26.65 -6.39 -10.83
CA PRO A 54 26.99 -5.40 -11.83
C PRO A 54 26.53 -5.72 -13.26
N GLN A 55 26.41 -7.00 -13.63
CA GLN A 55 25.94 -7.43 -14.94
C GLN A 55 24.53 -6.91 -15.28
N TRP A 56 23.68 -6.68 -14.26
CA TRP A 56 22.30 -6.27 -14.44
C TRP A 56 22.11 -4.75 -14.49
N LYS A 57 23.12 -3.94 -14.24
CA LYS A 57 23.01 -2.48 -14.27
C LYS A 57 22.45 -1.98 -15.61
N GLY A 58 22.79 -2.66 -16.69
CA GLY A 58 22.36 -2.35 -18.05
C GLY A 58 20.86 -2.54 -18.33
N TYR A 59 20.13 -3.23 -17.48
CA TYR A 59 18.69 -3.51 -17.66
C TYR A 59 17.76 -2.39 -17.24
N SER A 60 18.27 -1.38 -16.50
CA SER A 60 17.52 -0.19 -16.11
C SER A 60 18.23 1.05 -16.58
N GLU A 61 17.62 1.80 -17.49
CA GLU A 61 18.15 3.11 -17.94
C GLU A 61 18.17 4.11 -16.78
N THR A 62 17.23 3.98 -15.84
CA THR A 62 17.17 4.83 -14.65
C THR A 62 18.38 4.63 -13.73
N LEU A 63 18.84 3.38 -13.57
CA LEU A 63 20.05 3.06 -12.82
C LEU A 63 21.31 3.46 -13.55
N LYS A 64 21.38 3.25 -14.88
CA LYS A 64 22.53 3.67 -15.68
C LYS A 64 22.84 5.16 -15.56
N ASN A 65 21.79 5.97 -15.57
CA ASN A 65 21.85 7.43 -15.58
C ASN A 65 21.75 8.05 -14.17
N SER A 66 21.85 7.24 -13.11
CA SER A 66 21.84 7.72 -11.73
C SER A 66 23.26 8.04 -11.25
N ASP A 67 23.37 8.96 -10.30
CA ASP A 67 24.57 9.25 -9.51
C ASP A 67 24.63 8.40 -8.22
N PHE A 68 23.96 7.25 -8.21
CA PHE A 68 23.92 6.34 -7.08
C PHE A 68 25.23 5.60 -6.88
N ASP A 69 25.57 5.32 -5.62
CA ASP A 69 26.62 4.36 -5.32
C ASP A 69 26.13 2.93 -5.49
N PHE A 70 27.07 2.04 -5.81
CA PHE A 70 26.79 0.63 -6.02
C PHE A 70 27.65 -0.22 -5.09
N ALA A 71 27.04 -1.25 -4.51
CA ALA A 71 27.70 -2.33 -3.81
C ALA A 71 27.42 -3.65 -4.54
N VAL A 72 28.44 -4.51 -4.62
CA VAL A 72 28.25 -5.86 -5.18
C VAL A 72 27.47 -6.71 -4.17
N ASN A 73 26.48 -7.47 -4.63
CA ASN A 73 25.76 -8.41 -3.77
C ASN A 73 26.69 -9.54 -3.26
N GLY A 74 26.37 -10.08 -2.10
CA GLY A 74 26.97 -11.29 -1.55
C GLY A 74 26.19 -12.55 -1.96
N GLU A 75 26.59 -13.69 -1.44
CA GLU A 75 25.89 -14.96 -1.63
C GLU A 75 24.56 -14.99 -0.88
N THR A 76 24.48 -14.30 0.25
CA THR A 76 23.29 -14.19 1.09
C THR A 76 22.71 -12.76 1.09
N ARG A 77 21.45 -12.62 1.57
CA ARG A 77 20.86 -11.30 1.82
C ARG A 77 21.65 -10.50 2.86
N ILE A 78 22.14 -11.16 3.91
CA ILE A 78 22.91 -10.53 4.98
C ILE A 78 24.25 -10.00 4.45
N GLU A 79 25.00 -10.80 3.72
CA GLU A 79 26.24 -10.35 3.08
C GLU A 79 26.01 -9.21 2.09
N SER A 80 24.94 -9.31 1.29
CA SER A 80 24.54 -8.24 0.35
C SER A 80 24.27 -6.93 1.10
N LEU A 81 23.55 -6.99 2.21
CA LEU A 81 23.28 -5.81 3.04
C LEU A 81 24.56 -5.27 3.68
N TYR A 82 25.40 -6.16 4.22
CA TYR A 82 26.71 -5.76 4.77
C TYR A 82 27.54 -4.97 3.76
N ASN A 83 27.59 -5.46 2.51
CA ASN A 83 28.32 -4.76 1.44
C ASN A 83 27.77 -3.35 1.18
N GLY A 84 26.43 -3.20 1.21
CA GLY A 84 25.78 -1.89 1.11
C GLY A 84 26.10 -0.97 2.29
N LEU A 85 25.99 -1.49 3.52
CA LEU A 85 26.33 -0.74 4.75
C LEU A 85 27.82 -0.35 4.78
N LYS A 86 28.71 -1.22 4.30
CA LYS A 86 30.14 -0.96 4.21
C LYS A 86 30.44 0.21 3.26
N VAL A 87 29.79 0.29 2.10
CA VAL A 87 29.92 1.44 1.20
C VAL A 87 29.52 2.74 1.90
N ILE A 88 28.42 2.71 2.69
CA ILE A 88 28.00 3.87 3.47
C ILE A 88 29.06 4.23 4.52
N LYS A 89 29.53 3.27 5.29
CA LYS A 89 30.52 3.49 6.37
C LYS A 89 31.82 4.06 5.85
N ASP A 90 32.28 3.58 4.70
CA ASP A 90 33.54 4.00 4.09
C ASP A 90 33.49 5.40 3.44
N LYS A 91 32.30 5.84 2.96
CA LYS A 91 32.15 7.06 2.17
C LYS A 91 31.45 8.21 2.88
N TYR A 92 30.59 7.94 3.86
CA TYR A 92 29.63 8.92 4.37
C TYR A 92 29.57 8.97 5.89
N VAL A 93 29.21 10.14 6.41
CA VAL A 93 28.72 10.26 7.79
C VAL A 93 27.20 10.07 7.74
N CYS A 94 26.76 8.86 8.03
CA CYS A 94 25.36 8.47 7.97
C CYS A 94 24.72 8.52 9.36
N ASN A 95 23.56 9.16 9.48
CA ASN A 95 22.77 9.18 10.71
C ASN A 95 21.68 8.11 10.68
N LYS A 96 20.97 8.01 9.53
CA LYS A 96 19.82 7.13 9.35
C LYS A 96 19.98 6.37 8.04
N VAL A 97 19.68 5.08 8.07
CA VAL A 97 19.65 4.23 6.89
C VAL A 97 18.25 3.61 6.74
N LEU A 98 17.73 3.61 5.51
CA LEU A 98 16.50 2.91 5.15
C LEU A 98 16.82 1.80 4.16
N ILE A 99 16.39 0.58 4.44
CA ILE A 99 16.59 -0.60 3.61
C ILE A 99 15.29 -0.90 2.88
N VAL A 100 15.32 -0.88 1.54
CA VAL A 100 14.17 -1.14 0.68
C VAL A 100 14.45 -2.29 -0.27
N ASP A 101 13.45 -3.12 -0.54
CA ASP A 101 13.57 -4.18 -1.54
C ASP A 101 13.30 -3.61 -2.95
N ALA A 102 14.14 -3.93 -3.93
CA ALA A 102 14.01 -3.50 -5.33
C ALA A 102 12.72 -4.01 -6.02
N VAL A 103 11.93 -4.82 -5.34
CA VAL A 103 10.72 -5.49 -5.84
C VAL A 103 9.46 -5.06 -5.09
N ALA A 104 9.46 -3.86 -4.55
CA ALA A 104 8.34 -3.22 -3.84
C ALA A 104 7.76 -2.05 -4.68
N PRO A 105 7.01 -2.32 -5.78
CA PRO A 105 6.62 -1.30 -6.76
C PRO A 105 5.64 -0.24 -6.23
N PHE A 106 5.08 -0.43 -5.04
CA PHE A 106 4.16 0.52 -4.40
C PHE A 106 4.81 1.40 -3.34
N LEU A 107 6.14 1.34 -3.20
CA LEU A 107 6.89 2.31 -2.39
C LEU A 107 6.67 3.73 -2.95
N TYR A 108 6.62 4.75 -2.10
CA TYR A 108 6.47 6.14 -2.49
C TYR A 108 7.28 7.07 -1.59
N GLY A 109 7.68 8.24 -2.12
CA GLY A 109 8.60 9.15 -1.46
C GLY A 109 8.14 9.63 -0.09
N GLY A 110 6.84 9.92 0.08
CA GLY A 110 6.28 10.35 1.36
C GLY A 110 6.41 9.31 2.48
N LEU A 111 6.37 7.99 2.15
CA LEU A 111 6.60 6.93 3.13
C LEU A 111 8.06 6.90 3.57
N ILE A 112 9.00 7.08 2.62
CA ILE A 112 10.43 7.16 2.92
C ILE A 112 10.71 8.33 3.87
N ASP A 113 10.12 9.49 3.60
CA ASP A 113 10.25 10.68 4.45
C ASP A 113 9.68 10.42 5.85
N GLU A 114 8.50 9.80 5.97
CA GLU A 114 7.90 9.42 7.25
C GLU A 114 8.82 8.50 8.07
N TYR A 115 9.50 7.54 7.43
CA TYR A 115 10.42 6.63 8.11
C TYR A 115 11.64 7.38 8.65
N PHE A 116 12.19 8.31 7.88
CA PHE A 116 13.30 9.14 8.35
C PHE A 116 12.87 10.07 9.50
N GLU A 117 11.66 10.62 9.48
CA GLU A 117 11.12 11.43 10.58
C GLU A 117 10.91 10.58 11.84
N LYS A 118 10.35 9.38 11.72
CA LYS A 118 10.16 8.48 12.87
C LYS A 118 11.49 8.07 13.53
N LEU A 119 12.56 7.94 12.76
CA LEU A 119 13.91 7.66 13.28
C LEU A 119 14.51 8.79 14.13
N ASP A 120 13.89 9.95 14.20
CA ASP A 120 14.28 10.97 15.18
C ASP A 120 13.89 10.54 16.61
N SER A 121 12.81 9.80 16.76
CA SER A 121 12.26 9.36 18.05
C SER A 121 12.50 7.88 18.37
N PHE A 122 12.75 7.04 17.35
CA PHE A 122 12.93 5.61 17.48
C PHE A 122 14.28 5.16 16.94
N ASP A 123 14.78 4.02 17.41
CA ASP A 123 16.04 3.43 16.94
C ASP A 123 15.84 2.60 15.67
N ALA A 124 14.65 2.03 15.50
CA ALA A 124 14.22 1.33 14.30
C ALA A 124 12.76 1.64 13.96
N VAL A 125 12.47 1.64 12.64
CA VAL A 125 11.12 1.79 12.05
C VAL A 125 10.91 0.64 11.08
N ILE A 126 9.90 -0.18 11.30
CA ILE A 126 9.71 -1.45 10.61
C ILE A 126 8.30 -1.49 10.01
N THR A 127 8.19 -1.82 8.73
CA THR A 127 6.88 -2.15 8.15
C THR A 127 6.37 -3.45 8.75
N ALA A 128 5.13 -3.45 9.23
CA ALA A 128 4.53 -4.62 9.84
C ALA A 128 3.10 -4.88 9.36
N GLN A 129 2.70 -6.14 9.37
CA GLN A 129 1.33 -6.56 9.11
C GLN A 129 0.85 -7.49 10.20
N LYS A 130 -0.44 -7.38 10.55
CA LYS A 130 -1.09 -8.35 11.44
C LYS A 130 -1.45 -9.62 10.68
N ILE A 131 -1.32 -10.75 11.33
CA ILE A 131 -1.74 -12.04 10.78
C ILE A 131 -3.26 -12.10 10.81
N THR A 132 -3.90 -12.22 9.64
CA THR A 132 -5.37 -12.23 9.50
C THR A 132 -5.96 -13.63 9.37
N GLY A 133 -5.16 -14.61 8.96
CA GLY A 133 -5.55 -16.01 8.81
C GLY A 133 -5.45 -16.81 10.12
N GLY A 134 -5.84 -18.10 10.06
CA GLY A 134 -5.49 -19.07 11.10
C GLY A 134 -3.95 -19.23 11.17
N PHE A 135 -3.39 -19.32 12.37
CA PHE A 135 -1.95 -19.41 12.56
C PHE A 135 -1.61 -20.68 13.35
N THR A 136 -0.90 -21.59 12.69
CA THR A 136 -0.44 -22.85 13.26
C THR A 136 1.01 -23.09 12.84
N ASP A 137 1.78 -23.83 13.64
CA ASP A 137 3.07 -24.33 13.19
C ASP A 137 2.90 -25.54 12.24
N VAL A 138 4.03 -26.03 11.70
CA VAL A 138 4.05 -27.20 10.78
C VAL A 138 3.63 -28.51 11.48
N ASN A 139 3.59 -28.55 12.81
CA ASN A 139 3.18 -29.69 13.63
C ASN A 139 1.71 -29.60 14.07
N ASN A 140 0.92 -28.67 13.48
CA ASN A 140 -0.49 -28.39 13.81
C ASN A 140 -0.73 -27.81 15.21
N GLN A 141 0.30 -27.25 15.87
CA GLN A 141 0.10 -26.49 17.10
C GLN A 141 -0.53 -25.16 16.77
N ARG A 142 -1.71 -24.89 17.32
CA ARG A 142 -2.40 -23.61 17.17
C ARG A 142 -1.65 -22.53 17.94
N LEU A 143 -1.35 -21.42 17.26
CA LEU A 143 -0.67 -20.26 17.81
C LEU A 143 -1.65 -19.09 17.93
N ASP A 144 -1.48 -18.31 19.00
CA ASP A 144 -2.23 -17.08 19.18
C ASP A 144 -1.65 -15.99 18.25
N ARG A 145 -2.30 -15.76 17.11
CA ARG A 145 -1.84 -14.83 16.10
C ARG A 145 -1.70 -13.38 16.58
N GLU A 146 -2.39 -13.00 17.68
CA GLU A 146 -2.31 -11.63 18.20
C GLU A 146 -0.96 -11.34 18.87
N LYS A 147 -0.15 -12.38 19.11
CA LYS A 147 1.23 -12.28 19.62
C LYS A 147 2.29 -12.19 18.53
N PHE A 148 1.90 -12.24 17.26
CA PHE A 148 2.82 -12.28 16.14
C PHE A 148 2.47 -11.22 15.11
N ILE A 149 3.51 -10.74 14.43
CA ILE A 149 3.41 -9.81 13.31
C ILE A 149 4.28 -10.32 12.16
N ILE A 150 3.94 -9.93 10.95
CA ILE A 150 4.80 -10.14 9.78
C ILE A 150 5.57 -8.84 9.57
N THR A 151 6.90 -8.91 9.62
CA THR A 151 7.79 -7.80 9.30
C THR A 151 8.13 -7.79 7.82
N GLN A 152 8.27 -6.61 7.24
CA GLN A 152 8.51 -6.42 5.81
C GLN A 152 9.44 -5.22 5.56
N SER A 153 9.99 -5.13 4.34
CA SER A 153 10.61 -3.91 3.82
C SER A 153 9.51 -2.84 3.53
N PRO A 154 9.81 -1.53 3.71
CA PRO A 154 11.07 -0.97 4.20
C PRO A 154 11.32 -1.14 5.70
N GLU A 155 12.61 -1.16 6.07
CA GLU A 155 13.08 -1.12 7.45
C GLU A 155 14.09 0.02 7.60
N GLY A 156 13.87 0.90 8.57
CA GLY A 156 14.74 2.04 8.85
C GLY A 156 15.48 1.88 10.18
N PHE A 157 16.71 2.42 10.26
CA PHE A 157 17.55 2.29 11.44
C PHE A 157 18.40 3.53 11.67
N LYS A 158 18.73 3.83 12.94
CA LYS A 158 19.88 4.65 13.25
C LYS A 158 21.14 3.91 12.81
N PHE A 159 21.91 4.49 11.92
CA PHE A 159 22.97 3.80 11.19
C PHE A 159 24.01 3.16 12.12
N GLU A 160 24.58 3.95 13.04
CA GLU A 160 25.64 3.44 13.94
C GLU A 160 25.14 2.33 14.86
N LEU A 161 23.85 2.36 15.26
CA LEU A 161 23.28 1.30 16.08
C LEU A 161 23.19 -0.02 15.29
N LEU A 162 22.72 0.04 14.03
CA LEU A 162 22.68 -1.15 13.18
C LEU A 162 24.09 -1.64 12.86
N TRP A 163 25.00 -0.73 12.47
CA TRP A 163 26.37 -1.09 12.10
C TRP A 163 27.12 -1.80 13.24
N ASN A 164 27.03 -1.29 14.46
CA ASN A 164 27.74 -1.82 15.62
C ASN A 164 27.17 -3.14 16.14
N ASN A 165 25.91 -3.49 15.77
CA ASN A 165 25.27 -4.73 16.15
C ASN A 165 25.08 -5.68 14.94
N PHE A 166 25.67 -5.37 13.79
CA PHE A 166 25.51 -6.17 12.58
C PHE A 166 26.21 -7.53 12.73
N ASP A 167 25.44 -8.60 12.53
CA ASP A 167 25.91 -9.97 12.63
C ASP A 167 25.75 -10.70 11.29
N LEU A 168 26.86 -11.12 10.69
CA LEU A 168 26.87 -11.87 9.42
C LEU A 168 26.26 -13.27 9.52
N GLU A 169 26.26 -13.84 10.72
CA GLU A 169 25.68 -15.17 11.00
C GLU A 169 24.21 -15.11 11.44
N PHE A 170 23.60 -13.89 11.41
CA PHE A 170 22.21 -13.71 11.84
C PHE A 170 21.25 -14.54 10.97
N PRO A 171 20.48 -15.47 11.59
CA PRO A 171 19.74 -16.47 10.83
C PRO A 171 18.40 -15.98 10.25
N TYR A 172 17.98 -14.75 10.59
CA TYR A 172 16.67 -14.23 10.21
C TYR A 172 16.76 -13.18 9.08
N GLN A 173 15.62 -12.87 8.48
CA GLN A 173 15.54 -11.98 7.32
C GLN A 173 15.32 -10.50 7.70
N GLU A 174 14.76 -10.24 8.88
CA GLU A 174 14.51 -8.88 9.37
C GLU A 174 15.68 -8.39 10.24
N MET A 175 16.08 -7.12 10.03
CA MET A 175 17.30 -6.60 10.66
C MET A 175 17.06 -6.07 12.07
N ALA A 176 15.82 -5.82 12.44
CA ALA A 176 15.49 -5.29 13.76
C ALA A 176 15.85 -6.28 14.91
N GLY A 177 15.93 -7.58 14.61
CA GLY A 177 16.36 -8.59 15.56
C GLY A 177 17.84 -8.55 15.90
N MET A 178 18.68 -7.87 15.09
CA MET A 178 20.09 -7.63 15.42
C MET A 178 20.27 -6.56 16.49
N LEU A 179 19.28 -5.71 16.68
CA LEU A 179 19.38 -4.62 17.65
C LEU A 179 19.21 -5.15 19.08
N PRO A 180 19.87 -4.53 20.05
CA PRO A 180 19.73 -4.91 21.45
C PRO A 180 18.28 -4.74 21.94
N ASP A 181 17.88 -5.49 22.95
CA ASP A 181 16.49 -5.53 23.47
C ASP A 181 15.96 -4.15 23.91
N HIS A 182 16.85 -3.29 24.43
CA HIS A 182 16.48 -1.95 24.87
C HIS A 182 16.29 -0.95 23.72
N ALA A 183 16.63 -1.29 22.47
CA ALA A 183 16.42 -0.43 21.33
C ALA A 183 14.91 -0.19 21.10
N THR A 184 14.56 1.07 20.88
CA THR A 184 13.18 1.47 20.63
C THR A 184 12.76 1.16 19.20
N ARG A 185 11.59 0.49 19.02
CA ARG A 185 11.09 0.07 17.72
C ARG A 185 9.71 0.65 17.47
N TYR A 186 9.51 1.24 16.30
CA TYR A 186 8.21 1.64 15.80
C TYR A 186 7.78 0.69 14.69
N TYR A 187 6.58 0.10 14.81
CA TYR A 187 6.00 -0.78 13.81
C TYR A 187 4.93 -0.03 13.02
N ASN A 188 5.17 0.19 11.72
CA ASN A 188 4.23 0.84 10.83
C ASN A 188 3.26 -0.17 10.22
N TYR A 189 1.98 -0.07 10.57
CA TYR A 189 0.89 -0.90 10.07
C TYR A 189 0.07 -0.24 8.96
N ASP A 190 0.40 0.99 8.59
CA ASP A 190 -0.41 1.78 7.67
C ASP A 190 -0.04 1.58 6.21
N PHE A 191 1.15 1.04 5.91
CA PHE A 191 1.55 0.67 4.56
C PHE A 191 0.90 -0.66 4.13
N LYS A 192 -0.42 -0.65 3.90
CA LYS A 192 -1.23 -1.85 3.64
C LYS A 192 -1.02 -2.45 2.24
N ASN A 193 -0.67 -1.61 1.27
CA ASN A 193 -0.44 -2.04 -0.13
C ASN A 193 1.02 -2.46 -0.37
N ASN A 194 1.71 -2.90 0.67
CA ASN A 194 3.09 -3.33 0.56
C ASN A 194 3.18 -4.69 -0.14
N LEU A 195 3.24 -4.67 -1.47
CA LEU A 195 3.47 -5.86 -2.28
C LEU A 195 4.97 -6.03 -2.52
N LYS A 196 5.51 -7.15 -2.07
CA LYS A 196 6.84 -7.61 -2.43
C LYS A 196 6.71 -8.71 -3.48
N LEU A 197 7.05 -8.43 -4.72
CA LEU A 197 6.99 -9.41 -5.81
C LEU A 197 7.85 -10.63 -5.49
N THR A 198 7.22 -11.79 -5.42
CA THR A 198 7.84 -13.07 -5.07
C THR A 198 7.56 -14.14 -6.13
N TYR A 199 6.36 -14.10 -6.72
CA TYR A 199 5.86 -15.00 -7.74
C TYR A 199 5.55 -14.25 -9.03
N ASP A 200 5.56 -14.94 -10.17
CA ASP A 200 5.35 -14.35 -11.51
C ASP A 200 3.96 -13.73 -11.69
N PHE A 201 2.92 -14.36 -11.17
CA PHE A 201 1.54 -13.83 -11.26
C PHE A 201 1.37 -12.48 -10.56
N GLU A 202 2.22 -12.16 -9.59
CA GLU A 202 2.18 -10.88 -8.87
C GLU A 202 2.58 -9.70 -9.78
N LEU A 203 3.28 -9.95 -10.89
CA LEU A 203 3.54 -8.92 -11.91
C LEU A 203 2.23 -8.40 -12.51
N THR A 204 1.36 -9.32 -12.93
CA THR A 204 0.04 -8.95 -13.49
C THR A 204 -0.80 -8.20 -12.48
N TYR A 205 -0.78 -8.63 -11.21
CA TYR A 205 -1.46 -7.93 -10.14
C TYR A 205 -0.89 -6.53 -9.90
N ALA A 206 0.43 -6.39 -9.87
CA ALA A 206 1.11 -5.11 -9.71
C ALA A 206 0.82 -4.17 -10.89
N GLU A 207 0.84 -4.68 -12.13
CA GLU A 207 0.52 -3.92 -13.33
C GLU A 207 -0.92 -3.40 -13.29
N TYR A 208 -1.87 -4.25 -12.93
CA TYR A 208 -3.26 -3.85 -12.73
C TYR A 208 -3.39 -2.75 -11.67
N MET A 209 -2.74 -2.90 -10.52
CA MET A 209 -2.78 -1.93 -9.44
C MET A 209 -2.12 -0.61 -9.84
N LEU A 210 -0.94 -0.62 -10.45
CA LEU A 210 -0.24 0.58 -10.92
C LEU A 210 -1.00 1.29 -12.05
N GLY A 211 -1.59 0.56 -12.98
CA GLY A 211 -2.44 1.09 -14.03
C GLY A 211 -3.67 1.83 -13.48
N ASN A 212 -4.19 1.41 -12.34
CA ASN A 212 -5.31 2.04 -11.66
C ASN A 212 -4.89 3.16 -10.68
N LEU A 213 -3.71 3.05 -10.04
CA LEU A 213 -3.15 4.12 -9.20
C LEU A 213 -2.65 5.31 -10.02
N GLY A 214 -2.03 5.07 -11.18
CA GLY A 214 -1.51 6.13 -12.07
C GLY A 214 -2.58 6.98 -12.75
N LYS A 215 -3.85 6.54 -12.69
CA LYS A 215 -5.00 7.30 -13.23
C LYS A 215 -5.57 8.31 -12.22
N LEU A 216 -5.09 8.30 -10.98
CA LEU A 216 -5.39 9.31 -9.95
C LEU A 216 -4.42 10.50 -10.10
N THR A 217 -4.45 11.21 -11.23
CA THR A 217 -3.63 12.41 -11.40
C THR A 217 -4.32 13.62 -10.79
N ARG A 218 -3.59 14.34 -9.91
CA ARG A 218 -4.03 15.67 -9.45
C ARG A 218 -3.80 16.70 -10.56
N LYS A 219 -4.86 17.18 -11.17
CA LYS A 219 -4.83 18.39 -11.99
C LYS A 219 -5.57 19.48 -11.21
N ASN A 220 -4.88 20.58 -10.87
CA ASN A 220 -5.44 21.77 -10.20
C ASN A 220 -6.11 21.52 -8.82
N ASN A 221 -5.50 20.75 -7.91
CA ASN A 221 -6.06 20.42 -6.58
C ASN A 221 -7.43 19.71 -6.58
N VAL A 222 -7.93 19.28 -7.71
CA VAL A 222 -9.11 18.44 -7.85
C VAL A 222 -8.65 17.01 -8.13
N ALA A 223 -9.14 16.04 -7.37
CA ALA A 223 -8.88 14.64 -7.64
C ALA A 223 -9.53 14.25 -8.96
N TYR A 224 -8.72 14.13 -10.02
CA TYR A 224 -9.17 13.58 -11.30
C TYR A 224 -9.05 12.06 -11.22
N PHE A 225 -10.09 11.36 -11.65
CA PHE A 225 -10.04 9.89 -11.78
C PHE A 225 -10.56 9.50 -13.16
N ASP A 226 -9.99 8.42 -13.68
CA ASP A 226 -10.48 7.84 -14.93
C ASP A 226 -11.73 7.00 -14.62
N LYS A 227 -12.69 7.02 -15.53
CA LYS A 227 -13.94 6.25 -15.46
C LYS A 227 -13.70 4.75 -15.17
N GLU A 228 -12.63 4.19 -15.73
CA GLU A 228 -12.25 2.79 -15.52
C GLU A 228 -11.80 2.48 -14.08
N VAL A 229 -11.37 3.48 -13.32
CA VAL A 229 -10.99 3.30 -11.89
C VAL A 229 -12.23 3.01 -11.03
N LEU A 230 -13.39 3.50 -11.41
CA LEU A 230 -14.65 3.23 -10.70
C LEU A 230 -15.19 1.82 -10.98
N ILE A 231 -14.76 1.20 -12.09
CA ILE A 231 -15.29 -0.07 -12.58
C ILE A 231 -14.32 -1.19 -12.21
N THR A 232 -14.38 -1.66 -10.97
CA THR A 232 -13.63 -2.87 -10.57
C THR A 232 -14.26 -4.13 -11.19
N GLU A 233 -13.48 -5.21 -11.34
CA GLU A 233 -14.01 -6.51 -11.82
C GLU A 233 -15.19 -7.03 -10.98
N GLY A 234 -15.21 -6.72 -9.68
CA GLY A 234 -16.35 -7.03 -8.81
C GLY A 234 -17.61 -6.24 -9.17
N ILE A 235 -17.46 -4.97 -9.57
CA ILE A 235 -18.54 -4.14 -10.06
C ILE A 235 -18.96 -4.63 -11.44
N LYS A 236 -18.05 -4.93 -12.35
CA LYS A 236 -18.35 -5.52 -13.66
C LYS A 236 -19.12 -6.84 -13.53
N SER A 237 -18.71 -7.74 -12.67
CA SER A 237 -19.41 -9.03 -12.48
C SER A 237 -20.80 -8.90 -11.89
N PHE A 238 -21.05 -7.86 -11.09
CA PHE A 238 -22.39 -7.52 -10.60
C PHE A 238 -23.24 -6.88 -11.71
N LEU A 239 -22.66 -5.97 -12.46
CA LEU A 239 -23.33 -5.18 -13.48
C LEU A 239 -23.63 -6.01 -14.75
N LEU A 240 -22.87 -7.07 -15.02
CA LEU A 240 -23.12 -8.01 -16.11
C LEU A 240 -24.38 -8.88 -15.90
N ARG A 241 -24.98 -8.86 -14.70
CA ARG A 241 -26.27 -9.51 -14.41
C ARG A 241 -27.47 -8.61 -14.69
N GLU A 242 -27.26 -7.32 -14.81
CA GLU A 242 -28.27 -6.31 -15.12
C GLU A 242 -28.01 -5.75 -16.53
N GLU A 243 -28.99 -5.12 -17.14
CA GLU A 243 -28.91 -4.57 -18.49
C GLU A 243 -27.69 -3.67 -18.67
N THR A 244 -26.74 -4.09 -19.50
CA THR A 244 -25.42 -3.44 -19.68
C THR A 244 -25.53 -1.96 -20.06
N GLU A 245 -26.55 -1.56 -20.81
CA GLU A 245 -26.77 -0.19 -21.25
C GLU A 245 -27.16 0.75 -20.08
N LYS A 246 -28.11 0.33 -19.24
CA LYS A 246 -28.51 1.11 -18.05
C LYS A 246 -27.38 1.29 -17.06
N THR A 247 -26.55 0.28 -16.95
CA THR A 247 -25.39 0.29 -16.07
C THR A 247 -24.31 1.23 -16.56
N ASN A 248 -23.98 1.22 -17.84
CA ASN A 248 -23.01 2.12 -18.42
C ASN A 248 -23.47 3.58 -18.29
N LYS A 249 -24.75 3.85 -18.55
CA LYS A 249 -25.34 5.17 -18.36
C LYS A 249 -25.22 5.65 -16.91
N TRP A 250 -25.53 4.80 -15.95
CA TRP A 250 -25.39 5.11 -14.52
C TRP A 250 -23.95 5.42 -14.10
N ILE A 251 -22.96 4.68 -14.65
CA ILE A 251 -21.54 4.97 -14.42
C ILE A 251 -21.17 6.34 -15.00
N ASP A 252 -21.67 6.69 -16.17
CA ASP A 252 -21.45 8.00 -16.77
C ASP A 252 -22.04 9.13 -15.91
N GLU A 253 -23.23 8.91 -15.35
CA GLU A 253 -23.89 9.85 -14.42
C GLU A 253 -23.05 10.03 -13.14
N ILE A 254 -22.53 8.96 -12.55
CA ILE A 254 -21.61 9.05 -11.39
C ILE A 254 -20.37 9.85 -11.75
N TYR A 255 -19.74 9.52 -12.88
CA TYR A 255 -18.52 10.20 -13.32
C TYR A 255 -18.75 11.69 -13.49
N ALA A 256 -19.86 12.08 -14.10
CA ALA A 256 -20.24 13.48 -14.27
C ALA A 256 -20.54 14.20 -12.94
N ALA A 257 -21.10 13.49 -11.94
CA ALA A 257 -21.46 14.05 -10.65
C ALA A 257 -20.27 14.21 -9.68
N MET A 258 -19.22 13.38 -9.83
CA MET A 258 -18.11 13.33 -8.89
C MET A 258 -17.38 14.67 -8.66
N PRO A 259 -17.06 15.51 -9.64
CA PRO A 259 -16.40 16.80 -9.39
C PRO A 259 -17.18 17.71 -8.44
N GLU A 260 -18.49 17.78 -8.60
CA GLU A 260 -19.38 18.56 -7.72
C GLU A 260 -19.43 17.98 -6.30
N LEU A 261 -19.56 16.66 -6.18
CA LEU A 261 -19.59 15.96 -4.89
C LEU A 261 -18.26 16.07 -4.14
N ILE A 262 -17.13 15.99 -4.86
CA ILE A 262 -15.79 16.20 -4.30
C ILE A 262 -15.69 17.60 -3.69
N ALA A 263 -16.13 18.62 -4.42
CA ALA A 263 -16.14 20.00 -3.94
C ALA A 263 -17.12 20.20 -2.77
N LYS A 264 -18.36 19.73 -2.89
CA LYS A 264 -19.42 19.84 -1.88
C LYS A 264 -19.00 19.21 -0.55
N TRP A 265 -18.40 18.04 -0.60
CA TRP A 265 -18.01 17.27 0.59
C TRP A 265 -16.53 17.41 0.97
N GLN A 266 -15.79 18.25 0.26
CA GLN A 266 -14.37 18.51 0.48
C GLN A 266 -13.55 17.20 0.53
N ILE A 267 -13.77 16.32 -0.45
CA ILE A 267 -13.10 15.04 -0.56
C ILE A 267 -11.66 15.26 -1.01
N THR A 268 -10.71 14.69 -0.27
CA THR A 268 -9.27 14.81 -0.57
C THR A 268 -8.71 13.55 -1.24
N SER A 269 -9.31 12.39 -0.97
CA SER A 269 -8.96 11.13 -1.59
C SER A 269 -10.11 10.15 -1.49
N PHE A 270 -10.18 9.20 -2.42
CA PHE A 270 -11.10 8.07 -2.35
C PHE A 270 -10.53 6.85 -3.06
N VAL A 271 -11.00 5.65 -2.67
CA VAL A 271 -10.70 4.37 -3.30
C VAL A 271 -11.97 3.54 -3.42
N PRO A 272 -12.19 2.81 -4.53
CA PRO A 272 -13.32 1.90 -4.66
C PRO A 272 -13.25 0.77 -3.62
N ASN A 273 -14.38 0.48 -2.98
CA ASN A 273 -14.51 -0.68 -2.11
C ASN A 273 -15.11 -1.85 -2.91
N GLN A 274 -14.45 -2.99 -2.90
CA GLN A 274 -14.72 -4.11 -3.80
C GLN A 274 -16.03 -4.88 -3.53
N ILE A 275 -16.79 -4.56 -2.49
CA ILE A 275 -17.92 -5.40 -2.08
C ILE A 275 -19.19 -4.58 -1.84
N SER A 276 -19.91 -4.30 -2.91
CA SER A 276 -21.31 -3.86 -2.77
C SER A 276 -22.20 -4.62 -3.75
N ARG A 277 -23.25 -5.25 -3.23
CA ARG A 277 -24.27 -5.94 -4.04
C ARG A 277 -25.29 -4.99 -4.67
N TYR A 278 -25.32 -3.72 -4.26
CA TYR A 278 -26.46 -2.84 -4.58
C TYR A 278 -26.03 -1.44 -5.04
N GLY A 279 -24.77 -1.23 -5.34
CA GLY A 279 -24.28 0.06 -5.79
C GLY A 279 -22.77 0.17 -5.73
N LEU A 280 -22.24 1.36 -6.06
CA LEU A 280 -20.83 1.68 -5.93
C LEU A 280 -20.55 2.25 -4.54
N VAL A 281 -19.54 1.71 -3.87
CA VAL A 281 -19.08 2.17 -2.56
C VAL A 281 -17.62 2.61 -2.67
N LEU A 282 -17.34 3.85 -2.25
CA LEU A 282 -16.01 4.40 -2.21
C LEU A 282 -15.64 4.70 -0.75
N GLN A 283 -14.49 4.23 -0.29
CA GLN A 283 -13.87 4.76 0.94
C GLN A 283 -13.22 6.09 0.59
N ALA A 284 -13.43 7.13 1.42
CA ALA A 284 -12.93 8.46 1.11
C ALA A 284 -12.44 9.19 2.35
N LYS A 285 -11.60 10.20 2.13
CA LYS A 285 -11.24 11.18 3.16
C LYS A 285 -11.83 12.53 2.79
N SER A 286 -12.49 13.16 3.76
CA SER A 286 -13.06 14.51 3.64
C SER A 286 -12.39 15.43 4.65
N GLN A 287 -12.05 16.66 4.24
CA GLN A 287 -11.58 17.68 5.18
C GLN A 287 -12.68 18.08 6.17
N LYS A 288 -13.95 18.06 5.73
CA LYS A 288 -15.10 18.45 6.55
C LYS A 288 -15.58 17.33 7.47
N TYR A 289 -15.57 16.09 7.00
CA TYR A 289 -16.21 14.97 7.70
C TYR A 289 -15.21 13.89 8.19
N GLY A 290 -13.92 13.98 7.83
CA GLY A 290 -12.89 12.98 8.15
C GLY A 290 -13.03 11.72 7.29
N ASP A 291 -12.82 10.53 7.87
CA ASP A 291 -12.96 9.25 7.16
C ASP A 291 -14.44 8.96 6.89
N VAL A 292 -14.79 8.76 5.62
CA VAL A 292 -16.16 8.61 5.14
C VAL A 292 -16.31 7.54 4.08
N ILE A 293 -17.55 7.11 3.86
CA ILE A 293 -17.97 6.21 2.78
C ILE A 293 -18.90 6.99 1.86
N ILE A 294 -18.61 7.01 0.57
CA ILE A 294 -19.52 7.52 -0.47
C ILE A 294 -20.23 6.31 -1.09
N LYS A 295 -21.55 6.30 -1.06
CA LYS A 295 -22.36 5.19 -1.58
C LYS A 295 -23.34 5.67 -2.62
N PHE A 296 -23.16 5.22 -3.87
CA PHE A 296 -24.08 5.43 -4.98
C PHE A 296 -24.99 4.22 -5.17
N ILE A 297 -26.29 4.44 -5.32
CA ILE A 297 -27.28 3.38 -5.54
C ILE A 297 -28.05 3.68 -6.83
N PRO A 298 -27.96 2.81 -7.85
CA PRO A 298 -28.64 3.06 -9.12
C PRO A 298 -30.17 2.99 -8.98
N GLU A 299 -30.87 3.71 -9.85
CA GLU A 299 -32.34 3.78 -9.86
C GLU A 299 -32.99 2.42 -10.04
N PHE A 300 -32.48 1.61 -10.93
CA PHE A 300 -33.02 0.30 -11.26
C PHE A 300 -32.93 -0.72 -10.09
N VAL A 301 -32.14 -0.42 -9.04
CA VAL A 301 -32.09 -1.23 -7.81
C VAL A 301 -33.23 -0.87 -6.85
N GLY A 302 -33.79 0.34 -6.94
CA GLY A 302 -34.98 0.75 -6.19
C GLY A 302 -34.85 0.85 -4.67
N ARG A 303 -33.61 0.88 -4.12
CA ARG A 303 -33.37 0.82 -2.67
C ARG A 303 -32.91 2.14 -2.03
N PHE A 304 -32.55 3.14 -2.83
CA PHE A 304 -31.95 4.37 -2.35
C PHE A 304 -32.79 5.07 -1.27
N HIS A 305 -34.05 5.35 -1.55
CA HIS A 305 -34.92 6.07 -0.60
C HIS A 305 -35.17 5.28 0.68
N ARG A 306 -35.36 3.97 0.60
CA ARG A 306 -35.54 3.14 1.80
C ARG A 306 -34.30 3.16 2.69
N GLU A 307 -33.12 3.07 2.09
CA GLU A 307 -31.87 3.07 2.84
C GLU A 307 -31.61 4.45 3.45
N LEU A 308 -31.86 5.53 2.68
CA LEU A 308 -31.72 6.90 3.16
C LEU A 308 -32.66 7.20 4.35
N GLU A 309 -33.94 6.82 4.25
CA GLU A 309 -34.90 6.99 5.32
C GLU A 309 -34.51 6.17 6.58
N ALA A 310 -34.03 4.93 6.38
CA ALA A 310 -33.55 4.14 7.50
C ALA A 310 -32.36 4.81 8.23
N LEU A 311 -31.44 5.40 7.48
CA LEU A 311 -30.28 6.14 8.04
C LEU A 311 -30.68 7.43 8.74
N ARG A 312 -31.81 8.06 8.36
CA ARG A 312 -32.35 9.26 9.00
C ARG A 312 -33.09 8.96 10.32
N ILE A 313 -33.70 7.78 10.41
CA ILE A 313 -34.61 7.43 11.53
C ILE A 313 -33.90 6.58 12.58
N LEU A 314 -33.05 5.66 12.17
CA LEU A 314 -32.43 4.69 13.09
C LEU A 314 -31.28 5.31 13.89
N PRO A 315 -31.14 4.93 15.18
CA PRO A 315 -30.02 5.39 15.99
C PRO A 315 -28.67 5.00 15.41
N THR A 316 -27.69 5.89 15.55
CA THR A 316 -26.30 5.67 15.09
C THR A 316 -25.57 4.51 15.76
N SER A 317 -26.11 3.99 16.87
CA SER A 317 -25.65 2.76 17.52
C SER A 317 -25.86 1.50 16.69
N TYR A 318 -26.74 1.53 15.70
CA TYR A 318 -27.09 0.39 14.84
C TYR A 318 -26.63 0.54 13.40
N MET A 319 -26.38 1.78 12.96
CA MET A 319 -26.02 2.09 11.56
C MET A 319 -24.90 3.12 11.48
N CYS A 320 -24.20 3.14 10.35
CA CYS A 320 -23.24 4.20 10.06
C CYS A 320 -23.94 5.56 10.04
N PRO A 321 -23.43 6.57 10.78
CA PRO A 321 -24.02 7.90 10.77
C PRO A 321 -24.06 8.49 9.35
N LEU A 322 -25.22 9.01 8.96
CA LEU A 322 -25.38 9.78 7.74
C LEU A 322 -24.74 11.17 7.92
N CYS A 323 -23.77 11.51 7.09
CA CYS A 323 -23.14 12.83 7.07
C CYS A 323 -23.87 13.80 6.15
N ASP A 324 -24.24 13.35 4.96
CA ASP A 324 -24.97 14.11 3.94
C ASP A 324 -25.55 13.16 2.89
N ALA A 325 -26.46 13.64 2.05
CA ALA A 325 -26.97 12.93 0.90
C ALA A 325 -27.29 13.89 -0.26
N ASP A 326 -27.30 13.35 -1.46
CA ASP A 326 -27.82 14.01 -2.65
C ASP A 326 -28.85 13.04 -3.28
N GLU A 327 -30.13 13.39 -3.12
CA GLU A 327 -31.25 12.52 -3.53
C GLU A 327 -31.39 12.47 -5.06
N GLU A 328 -31.09 13.55 -5.74
CA GLU A 328 -31.13 13.64 -7.20
C GLU A 328 -30.06 12.72 -7.82
N LYS A 329 -28.86 12.75 -7.26
CA LYS A 329 -27.73 11.94 -7.69
C LYS A 329 -27.71 10.54 -7.07
N ARG A 330 -28.67 10.25 -6.18
CA ARG A 330 -28.81 8.96 -5.46
C ARG A 330 -27.52 8.53 -4.77
N VAL A 331 -26.90 9.45 -4.06
CA VAL A 331 -25.65 9.24 -3.34
C VAL A 331 -25.77 9.63 -1.87
N MET A 332 -25.13 8.85 -0.99
CA MET A 332 -25.06 9.09 0.44
C MET A 332 -23.60 9.19 0.87
N LEU A 333 -23.33 10.14 1.78
CA LEU A 333 -22.06 10.27 2.49
C LEU A 333 -22.25 9.76 3.93
N LEU A 334 -21.58 8.70 4.27
CA LEU A 334 -21.68 8.04 5.57
C LEU A 334 -20.38 8.20 6.35
N LYS A 335 -20.44 8.27 7.67
CA LYS A 335 -19.25 8.21 8.51
C LYS A 335 -18.65 6.81 8.47
N GLU A 336 -17.35 6.69 8.22
CA GLU A 336 -16.67 5.40 8.34
C GLU A 336 -16.56 5.03 9.83
N ILE A 337 -17.04 3.83 10.19
CA ILE A 337 -16.89 3.27 11.53
C ILE A 337 -15.68 2.34 11.50
N LYS A 338 -14.57 2.77 12.10
CA LYS A 338 -13.45 1.88 12.40
C LYS A 338 -13.84 1.06 13.61
N SER A 339 -14.12 -0.23 13.45
CA SER A 339 -14.42 -1.11 14.58
C SER A 339 -13.19 -1.19 15.49
N GLN A 340 -13.25 -0.56 16.65
CA GLN A 340 -12.28 -0.78 17.74
C GLN A 340 -12.55 -2.08 18.52
N ILE A 341 -13.65 -2.75 18.24
CA ILE A 341 -14.04 -4.00 18.87
C ILE A 341 -14.08 -5.05 17.77
N GLY A 342 -13.36 -6.17 17.95
CA GLY A 342 -13.49 -7.34 17.10
C GLY A 342 -14.94 -7.82 17.11
N ILE A 343 -15.73 -7.33 16.16
CA ILE A 343 -17.07 -7.87 15.92
C ILE A 343 -16.84 -9.29 15.46
N ASP A 344 -17.30 -10.23 16.26
CA ASP A 344 -17.38 -11.64 15.90
C ASP A 344 -17.99 -11.73 14.51
N LYS A 345 -17.18 -12.10 13.52
CA LYS A 345 -17.59 -12.21 12.11
C LYS A 345 -18.67 -13.28 11.89
N THR A 346 -18.98 -14.06 12.92
CA THR A 346 -20.05 -15.06 12.89
C THR A 346 -21.46 -14.46 13.05
N ARG A 347 -21.56 -13.22 13.56
CA ARG A 347 -22.83 -12.47 13.60
C ARG A 347 -22.85 -11.39 12.52
N ARG A 348 -22.79 -11.78 11.25
CA ARG A 348 -23.37 -10.99 10.17
C ARG A 348 -24.87 -11.00 10.33
N THR A 349 -25.38 -10.14 11.17
CA THR A 349 -26.80 -9.82 11.18
C THR A 349 -27.08 -9.12 9.85
N HIS A 350 -27.48 -9.91 8.84
CA HIS A 350 -28.15 -9.34 7.69
C HIS A 350 -29.43 -8.73 8.25
N ILE A 351 -29.45 -7.42 8.44
CA ILE A 351 -30.72 -6.70 8.54
C ILE A 351 -31.30 -6.79 7.13
N ILE A 352 -32.03 -7.89 6.90
CA ILE A 352 -32.92 -8.04 5.76
C ILE A 352 -34.12 -7.14 6.10
N LEU A 353 -34.08 -5.91 5.63
CA LEU A 353 -35.31 -5.14 5.50
C LEU A 353 -36.15 -5.86 4.44
N ARG A 354 -37.08 -6.71 4.88
CA ARG A 354 -38.13 -7.31 4.05
C ARG A 354 -39.09 -6.26 3.55
#